data_5b8769b17549c65fd6aecf96456f57be
#
_entry.id   5b8769b17549c65fd6aecf96456f57be
#
_cell.length_a   1.000
_cell.length_b   1.000
_cell.length_c   1.000
_cell.angle_alpha   90.00
_cell.angle_beta   90.00
_cell.angle_gamma   90.00
#
_symmetry.space_group_name_H-M   'P 1'
#
loop_
_entity.id
_entity.type
_entity.pdbx_description
1 polymer ?
#
loop_
_entity_poly.entity_id
_entity_poly.type
_entity_poly.pdbx_seq_one_letter_code
_entity_poly.pdbx_strand_id
1 'polypeptide(L)'
;VMDNITIDRVVWWSGGDAASGDTTRCHLQSFTIDSGNGSTSGDLSSGVVLADGADITNAGYEQAYYQQMTIQSANVDAGKAIMFMFRSDSVNSDFSINATIKYHLR
;
A
#
# COMPACT_ATOMS: atom_id res chain seq x y z
N VAL A 1 2.58 -0.82 14.09
CA VAL A 1 1.44 -1.38 14.84
C VAL A 1 1.80 -1.51 16.31
N MET A 2 0.82 -1.38 17.17
CA MET A 2 1.01 -1.43 18.63
C MET A 2 0.96 -2.86 19.19
N ASP A 3 0.23 -3.74 18.51
CA ASP A 3 0.03 -5.13 18.91
C ASP A 3 0.40 -6.08 17.78
N ASN A 4 0.59 -7.35 18.11
CA ASN A 4 0.68 -8.39 17.10
C ASN A 4 -0.67 -8.53 16.41
N ILE A 5 -0.69 -8.47 15.09
CA ILE A 5 -1.92 -8.56 14.31
C ILE A 5 -1.81 -9.59 13.20
N THR A 6 -2.95 -10.05 12.73
CA THR A 6 -3.09 -10.80 11.48
C THR A 6 -3.98 -10.01 10.53
N ILE A 7 -3.49 -9.78 9.32
CA ILE A 7 -4.25 -9.11 8.27
C ILE A 7 -5.20 -10.11 7.61
N ASP A 8 -6.48 -9.77 7.61
CA ASP A 8 -7.53 -10.61 7.04
C ASP A 8 -7.87 -10.23 5.62
N ARG A 9 -7.82 -8.93 5.32
CA ARG A 9 -8.21 -8.40 4.00
C ARG A 9 -7.59 -7.03 3.77
N VAL A 10 -7.17 -6.80 2.54
CA VAL A 10 -6.73 -5.48 2.08
C VAL A 10 -7.44 -5.16 0.78
N VAL A 11 -8.06 -4.00 0.74
CA VAL A 11 -8.66 -3.46 -0.49
C VAL A 11 -8.15 -2.06 -0.73
N TRP A 12 -8.07 -1.67 -1.99
CA TRP A 12 -7.71 -0.31 -2.34
C TRP A 12 -8.60 0.24 -3.45
N TRP A 13 -8.73 1.55 -3.42
CA TRP A 13 -9.43 2.32 -4.42
C TRP A 13 -8.44 3.27 -5.06
N SER A 14 -8.53 3.40 -6.37
CA SER A 14 -7.81 4.40 -7.12
C SER A 14 -8.80 5.14 -8.01
N GLY A 15 -8.80 6.46 -7.91
CA GLY A 15 -9.47 7.34 -8.86
C GLY A 15 -8.42 8.14 -9.60
N GLY A 16 -8.50 8.20 -10.92
CA GLY A 16 -7.60 8.98 -11.76
C GLY A 16 -8.33 10.04 -12.53
N ASP A 17 -7.73 11.22 -12.63
CA ASP A 17 -8.11 12.30 -13.53
C ASP A 17 -7.06 12.42 -14.63
N ALA A 18 -7.49 12.49 -15.88
CA ALA A 18 -6.62 12.51 -17.06
C ALA A 18 -5.67 11.29 -17.17
N ALA A 19 -6.11 10.13 -16.70
CA ALA A 19 -5.27 8.96 -16.51
C ALA A 19 -5.48 7.85 -17.55
N SER A 20 -6.11 8.15 -18.69
CA SER A 20 -6.37 7.13 -19.73
C SER A 20 -5.09 6.48 -20.23
N GLY A 21 -5.01 5.16 -20.16
CA GLY A 21 -3.85 4.38 -20.54
C GLY A 21 -2.76 4.24 -19.48
N ASP A 22 -2.86 4.98 -18.37
CA ASP A 22 -1.89 4.90 -17.29
C ASP A 22 -2.11 3.64 -16.46
N THR A 23 -1.02 3.01 -16.07
CA THR A 23 -1.04 1.81 -15.24
C THR A 23 -0.66 2.16 -13.80
N THR A 24 -1.45 1.68 -12.86
CA THR A 24 -1.24 1.86 -11.43
C THR A 24 -1.14 0.51 -10.73
N ARG A 25 -0.38 0.47 -9.65
CA ARG A 25 -0.25 -0.71 -8.81
C ARG A 25 0.00 -0.31 -7.36
N CYS A 26 -0.56 -1.07 -6.46
CA CYS A 26 -0.34 -0.90 -5.03
C CYS A 26 0.15 -2.18 -4.37
N HIS A 27 0.86 -2.02 -3.26
CA HIS A 27 1.16 -3.10 -2.34
C HIS A 27 1.25 -2.58 -0.92
N LEU A 28 1.07 -3.47 0.03
CA LEU A 28 1.19 -3.21 1.45
C LEU A 28 2.45 -3.89 1.96
N GLN A 29 3.30 -3.15 2.65
CA GLN A 29 4.54 -3.68 3.23
C GLN A 29 4.66 -3.34 4.70
N SER A 30 5.31 -4.22 5.45
CA SER A 30 5.78 -3.88 6.80
C SER A 30 7.29 -3.67 6.80
N PHE A 31 7.72 -2.82 7.72
CA PHE A 31 9.13 -2.49 7.91
C PHE A 31 9.49 -2.41 9.38
N THR A 32 10.75 -2.67 9.67
CA THR A 32 11.38 -2.20 10.90
C THR A 32 11.82 -0.76 10.67
N ILE A 33 11.49 0.14 11.60
CA ILE A 33 11.91 1.53 11.56
C ILE A 33 13.07 1.73 12.54
N ASP A 34 14.16 2.25 12.03
CA ASP A 34 15.15 2.95 12.83
C ASP A 34 14.83 4.43 12.76
N SER A 35 14.30 4.96 13.85
CA SER A 35 13.82 6.35 13.87
C SER A 35 14.94 7.40 13.86
N GLY A 36 16.20 6.97 13.94
CA GLY A 36 17.31 7.91 14.08
C GLY A 36 17.23 8.70 15.39
N ASN A 37 18.04 9.74 15.51
CA ASN A 37 18.15 10.56 16.73
C ASN A 37 17.85 12.04 16.48
N GLY A 38 17.07 12.37 15.47
CA GLY A 38 16.69 13.74 15.13
C GLY A 38 17.67 14.47 14.23
N SER A 39 18.93 14.07 14.17
CA SER A 39 19.93 14.62 13.24
C SER A 39 20.31 13.64 12.13
N THR A 40 19.91 12.41 12.24
CA THR A 40 20.11 11.36 11.24
C THR A 40 18.77 10.91 10.67
N SER A 41 18.79 10.49 9.42
CA SER A 41 17.61 9.89 8.79
C SER A 41 17.26 8.58 9.48
N GLY A 42 15.96 8.34 9.67
CA GLY A 42 15.48 7.02 10.03
C GLY A 42 15.56 6.08 8.82
N ASP A 43 15.82 4.83 9.07
CA ASP A 43 15.88 3.81 8.04
C ASP A 43 14.68 2.88 8.08
N LEU A 44 14.23 2.45 6.91
CA LEU A 44 13.30 1.35 6.75
C LEU A 44 14.10 0.10 6.39
N SER A 45 13.95 -0.94 7.18
CA SER A 45 14.64 -2.21 6.95
C SER A 45 13.71 -3.40 7.10
N SER A 46 14.18 -4.57 6.68
CA SER A 46 13.45 -5.84 6.80
C SER A 46 12.04 -5.76 6.21
N GLY A 47 11.93 -5.23 5.00
CA GLY A 47 10.66 -5.10 4.30
C GLY A 47 10.03 -6.47 4.00
N VAL A 48 8.74 -6.60 4.30
CA VAL A 48 7.95 -7.80 4.01
C VAL A 48 6.71 -7.37 3.26
N VAL A 49 6.46 -7.95 2.09
CA VAL A 49 5.22 -7.74 1.36
C VAL A 49 4.08 -8.46 2.08
N LEU A 50 3.14 -7.71 2.62
CA LEU A 50 1.98 -8.22 3.33
C LEU A 50 0.85 -8.57 2.36
N ALA A 51 0.59 -7.67 1.41
CA ALA A 51 -0.40 -7.87 0.36
C ALA A 51 0.05 -7.20 -0.92
N ASP A 52 -0.26 -7.81 -2.05
CA ASP A 52 0.13 -7.33 -3.37
C ASP A 52 -1.10 -7.16 -4.26
N GLY A 53 -1.18 -6.02 -4.93
CA GLY A 53 -2.17 -5.75 -5.95
C GLY A 53 -1.67 -6.14 -7.34
N ALA A 54 -2.59 -6.28 -8.27
CA ALA A 54 -2.27 -6.41 -9.69
C ALA A 54 -2.26 -5.04 -10.36
N ASP A 55 -1.64 -4.95 -11.52
CA ASP A 55 -1.68 -3.76 -12.34
C ASP A 55 -3.11 -3.44 -12.75
N ILE A 56 -3.48 -2.16 -12.66
CA ILE A 56 -4.72 -1.63 -13.18
C ILE A 56 -4.37 -0.60 -14.24
N THR A 57 -4.86 -0.83 -15.47
CA THR A 57 -4.73 0.15 -16.55
C THR A 57 -6.04 0.90 -16.68
N ASN A 58 -5.98 2.21 -16.56
CA ASN A 58 -7.14 3.07 -16.69
C ASN A 58 -7.65 3.08 -18.14
N ALA A 59 -8.94 2.80 -18.32
CA ALA A 59 -9.55 2.74 -19.64
C ALA A 59 -10.09 4.09 -20.11
N GLY A 60 -10.28 5.05 -19.21
CA GLY A 60 -10.80 6.37 -19.51
C GLY A 60 -10.06 7.47 -18.75
N TYR A 61 -10.42 8.73 -19.03
CA TYR A 61 -9.78 9.88 -18.39
C TYR A 61 -10.11 9.97 -16.90
N GLU A 62 -11.37 9.78 -16.56
CA GLU A 62 -11.87 9.94 -15.19
C GLU A 62 -12.50 8.62 -14.76
N GLN A 63 -11.73 7.79 -14.08
CA GLN A 63 -12.20 6.48 -13.66
C GLN A 63 -11.73 6.15 -12.26
N ALA A 64 -12.54 5.33 -11.60
CA ALA A 64 -12.20 4.76 -10.30
C ALA A 64 -12.23 3.25 -10.37
N TYR A 65 -11.28 2.64 -9.70
CA TYR A 65 -11.13 1.19 -9.62
C TYR A 65 -11.09 0.74 -8.17
N TYR A 66 -11.58 -0.45 -7.95
CA TYR A 66 -11.55 -1.13 -6.68
C TYR A 66 -10.87 -2.48 -6.87
N GLN A 67 -9.96 -2.83 -5.96
CA GLN A 67 -9.28 -4.11 -6.02
C GLN A 67 -9.07 -4.68 -4.63
N GLN A 68 -9.38 -5.96 -4.46
CA GLN A 68 -8.92 -6.73 -3.31
C GLN A 68 -7.52 -7.26 -3.60
N MET A 69 -6.60 -7.01 -2.68
CA MET A 69 -5.21 -7.43 -2.81
C MET A 69 -5.01 -8.87 -2.36
N THR A 70 -4.02 -9.53 -2.94
CA THR A 70 -3.64 -10.89 -2.53
C THR A 70 -2.73 -10.82 -1.31
N ILE A 71 -3.14 -11.43 -0.21
CA ILE A 71 -2.33 -11.52 1.00
C ILE A 71 -1.21 -12.51 0.80
N GLN A 72 0.03 -12.09 1.04
CA GLN A 72 1.24 -12.91 0.95
C GLN A 72 1.80 -13.26 2.32
N SER A 73 1.83 -12.29 3.23
CA SER A 73 2.26 -12.48 4.61
C SER A 73 1.27 -11.78 5.53
N ALA A 74 0.45 -12.55 6.24
CA ALA A 74 -0.65 -11.99 7.00
C ALA A 74 -0.21 -11.43 8.36
N ASN A 75 0.81 -12.00 8.98
CA ASN A 75 1.19 -11.67 10.35
C ASN A 75 2.15 -10.49 10.41
N VAL A 76 1.85 -9.56 11.28
CA VAL A 76 2.69 -8.39 11.56
C VAL A 76 2.90 -8.29 13.07
N ASP A 77 4.15 -8.28 13.48
CA ASP A 77 4.53 -8.16 14.88
C ASP A 77 4.40 -6.70 15.36
N ALA A 78 4.15 -6.56 16.66
CA ALA A 78 4.15 -5.26 17.31
C ALA A 78 5.47 -4.52 17.08
N GLY A 79 5.41 -3.21 16.94
CA GLY A 79 6.56 -2.36 16.67
C GLY A 79 6.91 -2.18 15.20
N LYS A 80 6.30 -2.94 14.30
CA LYS A 80 6.48 -2.74 12.86
C LYS A 80 5.65 -1.56 12.35
N ALA A 81 6.16 -0.89 11.33
CA ALA A 81 5.38 0.04 10.53
C ALA A 81 4.75 -0.68 9.35
N ILE A 82 3.54 -0.28 9.01
CA ILE A 82 2.86 -0.72 7.80
C ILE A 82 2.75 0.47 6.86
N MET A 83 3.16 0.29 5.62
CA MET A 83 3.10 1.32 4.59
C MET A 83 2.33 0.81 3.39
N PHE A 84 1.40 1.62 2.92
CA PHE A 84 0.71 1.40 1.66
C PHE A 84 1.48 2.12 0.56
N MET A 85 1.98 1.35 -0.40
CA MET A 85 2.84 1.84 -1.46
C MET A 85 2.05 1.91 -2.77
N PHE A 86 2.16 3.04 -3.45
CA PHE A 86 1.49 3.28 -4.74
C PHE A 86 2.52 3.58 -5.82
N ARG A 87 2.29 3.02 -7.00
CA ARG A 87 3.07 3.29 -8.19
C ARG A 87 2.16 3.63 -9.36
N SER A 88 2.53 4.65 -10.13
CA SER A 88 1.91 5.00 -11.40
C SER A 88 3.01 5.25 -12.44
N ASP A 89 2.73 4.91 -13.69
CA ASP A 89 3.59 5.27 -14.81
C ASP A 89 3.23 6.63 -15.43
N SER A 90 2.19 7.27 -14.92
CA SER A 90 1.79 8.61 -15.35
C SER A 90 2.73 9.69 -14.81
N VAL A 91 2.94 10.72 -15.61
CA VAL A 91 3.68 11.93 -15.21
C VAL A 91 2.80 13.17 -15.09
N ASN A 92 1.55 13.10 -15.53
CA ASN A 92 0.64 14.25 -15.62
C ASN A 92 -0.74 14.02 -15.02
N SER A 93 -1.03 12.82 -14.53
CA SER A 93 -2.34 12.49 -13.99
C SER A 93 -2.41 12.71 -12.48
N ASP A 94 -3.56 13.15 -12.01
CA ASP A 94 -3.87 13.23 -10.60
C ASP A 94 -4.56 11.95 -10.14
N PHE A 95 -4.15 11.45 -8.99
CA PHE A 95 -4.73 10.24 -8.39
C PHE A 95 -5.24 10.50 -6.99
N SER A 96 -6.39 9.90 -6.69
CA SER A 96 -6.89 9.74 -5.34
C SER A 96 -6.79 8.27 -4.96
N ILE A 97 -6.17 7.98 -3.82
CA ILE A 97 -5.90 6.61 -3.39
C ILE A 97 -6.40 6.44 -1.97
N ASN A 98 -7.07 5.32 -1.73
CA ASN A 98 -7.56 4.94 -0.42
C ASN A 98 -7.35 3.45 -0.22
N ALA A 99 -6.90 3.05 0.96
CA ALA A 99 -6.74 1.65 1.34
C ALA A 99 -7.52 1.35 2.61
N THR A 100 -8.15 0.19 2.64
CA THR A 100 -8.80 -0.34 3.84
C THR A 100 -8.16 -1.67 4.21
N ILE A 101 -7.74 -1.79 5.45
CA ILE A 101 -7.12 -2.97 6.00
C ILE A 101 -8.02 -3.52 7.10
N LYS A 102 -8.48 -4.76 6.91
CA LYS A 102 -9.14 -5.51 7.97
C LYS A 102 -8.13 -6.42 8.65
N TYR A 103 -8.11 -6.41 9.96
CA TYR A 103 -7.20 -7.22 10.75
C TYR A 103 -7.83 -7.64 12.06
N HIS A 104 -7.20 -8.60 12.74
CA HIS A 104 -7.53 -8.95 14.11
C HIS A 104 -6.26 -9.08 14.95
N LEU A 105 -6.41 -8.95 16.25
CA LEU A 105 -5.31 -9.13 17.19
C LEU A 105 -4.96 -10.61 17.30
N ARG A 106 -3.68 -10.85 17.35
CA ARG A 106 -3.11 -12.19 17.44
C ARG A 106 -2.72 -12.55 18.88
#